data_3081a3f834cc3b3d9ee18eadb5c828d5
#
_entry.id   3081a3f834cc3b3d9ee18eadb5c828d5
#
_cell.length_a   1.000
_cell.length_b   1.000
_cell.length_c   1.000
_cell.angle_alpha   90.00
_cell.angle_beta   90.00
_cell.angle_gamma   90.00
#
_symmetry.space_group_name_H-M   'P 1'
#
loop_
_entity.id
_entity.type
_entity.pdbx_description
1 polymer ?
#
loop_
_entity_poly.entity_id
_entity_poly.type
_entity_poly.pdbx_seq_one_letter_code
_entity_poly.pdbx_strand_id
1 'polypeptide(L)'
;MPSSHGSVATNGSLTNGALTNGHTDQYVGDEDIHLSARNNRDTFADIPAVWDYPDFLDVQIQSFHDFVQDNIPPEEREDHGLQAVFQEHFPLKDSRERYTLEFVEYGLDAPKHTVEECIAQGLTFSVPLKATLRLSKKAEDEEEAEEAIEQEVYLGTLPFMTEQGTFIVNGAERVIVSQLHRSPGVFFGRDIHNNGTELFSARVIPFRGSWVEFSTDVRDVLWAYIDRKKKVPVTTLLRGLGFSSDQELVNIFELAETADVSSESQFEDLIGRELATSVVVERDVEIIDEDTGEVIEEEVEREVLLPAEHELEPGDYEELDEEGVEQVFLVREKSDEEGEDELDVSTLVTTLRKDPSHNEEEALFEMYEVMRGSEAPDLETARGILDRMFFNEKRYDLGDVGRHRINDRLDLDVDPGEQTMTREDIVGIVREIVRLQNGRSTADDIDHLSNRRVKTVGEQLRSQFSLGLARMSRTIKERMNLRDADKFTPKDLVNARTISSVINTFFGTNQLSQFMDQTNPMAELTHKRRQ
;
A
#
# COMPACT_ATOMS: atom_id res chain seq x y z
N MET A 1 -81.20 1.75 -22.33
CA MET A 1 -81.25 0.45 -23.02
C MET A 1 -80.08 0.33 -23.95
N PRO A 2 -79.53 -0.77 -24.14
CA PRO A 2 -79.01 -1.83 -23.26
C PRO A 2 -77.48 -1.90 -23.49
N SER A 3 -76.71 -2.66 -22.96
CA SER A 3 -76.65 -3.97 -22.45
C SER A 3 -75.28 -4.24 -21.85
N SER A 4 -75.31 -4.85 -20.76
CA SER A 4 -74.24 -5.53 -20.09
C SER A 4 -73.44 -6.50 -20.97
N HIS A 5 -72.17 -6.56 -20.86
CA HIS A 5 -71.42 -7.82 -20.91
C HIS A 5 -70.20 -7.73 -19.98
N GLY A 6 -70.31 -8.57 -18.96
CA GLY A 6 -69.20 -8.84 -18.06
C GLY A 6 -68.06 -9.53 -18.82
N SER A 7 -66.90 -9.09 -18.64
CA SER A 7 -65.67 -9.82 -18.97
C SER A 7 -65.08 -10.41 -17.70
N VAL A 8 -64.96 -11.70 -17.72
CA VAL A 8 -64.29 -12.53 -16.73
C VAL A 8 -62.84 -12.08 -16.60
N ALA A 9 -62.51 -11.72 -15.41
CA ALA A 9 -61.09 -11.48 -15.06
C ALA A 9 -60.37 -12.83 -15.12
N THR A 10 -59.58 -13.02 -16.13
CA THR A 10 -58.54 -14.03 -16.13
C THR A 10 -57.47 -13.64 -15.13
N ASN A 11 -57.26 -14.48 -14.14
CA ASN A 11 -56.12 -14.43 -13.25
C ASN A 11 -54.81 -14.36 -14.07
N GLY A 12 -54.24 -13.18 -14.15
CA GLY A 12 -52.86 -13.03 -14.55
C GLY A 12 -51.99 -13.58 -13.43
N SER A 13 -51.30 -14.66 -13.72
CA SER A 13 -50.22 -15.13 -12.89
C SER A 13 -49.25 -13.99 -12.73
N LEU A 14 -49.06 -13.54 -11.49
CA LEU A 14 -47.94 -12.71 -11.11
C LEU A 14 -46.71 -13.61 -11.30
N THR A 15 -46.07 -13.49 -12.44
CA THR A 15 -44.71 -13.96 -12.60
C THR A 15 -43.87 -13.16 -11.60
N ASN A 16 -43.31 -13.86 -10.62
CA ASN A 16 -42.29 -13.34 -9.75
C ASN A 16 -41.19 -12.75 -10.63
N GLY A 17 -41.16 -11.43 -10.73
CA GLY A 17 -39.98 -10.74 -11.24
C GLY A 17 -38.88 -10.95 -10.22
N ALA A 18 -38.04 -11.92 -10.47
CA ALA A 18 -36.75 -11.98 -9.79
C ALA A 18 -36.05 -10.65 -10.02
N LEU A 19 -35.66 -9.99 -8.94
CA LEU A 19 -34.69 -8.91 -9.00
C LEU A 19 -33.36 -9.57 -9.35
N THR A 20 -33.16 -9.86 -10.62
CA THR A 20 -31.87 -10.27 -11.14
C THR A 20 -30.97 -9.04 -11.08
N ASN A 21 -29.92 -9.09 -10.27
CA ASN A 21 -28.82 -8.16 -10.42
C ASN A 21 -28.35 -8.24 -11.87
N GLY A 22 -28.25 -7.10 -12.54
CA GLY A 22 -28.01 -7.03 -13.99
C GLY A 22 -26.72 -7.69 -14.50
N HIS A 23 -25.90 -8.27 -13.63
CA HIS A 23 -24.70 -9.03 -13.98
C HIS A 23 -24.94 -10.54 -14.17
N THR A 24 -26.03 -11.11 -13.66
CA THR A 24 -26.28 -12.54 -13.82
C THR A 24 -26.94 -12.91 -15.14
N ASP A 25 -27.57 -11.95 -15.81
CA ASP A 25 -28.33 -12.25 -17.05
C ASP A 25 -27.44 -12.41 -18.30
N GLN A 26 -26.16 -12.00 -18.24
CA GLN A 26 -25.25 -12.15 -19.38
C GLN A 26 -24.55 -13.53 -19.46
N TYR A 27 -24.59 -14.31 -18.38
CA TYR A 27 -23.97 -15.64 -18.34
C TYR A 27 -24.91 -16.76 -18.81
N VAL A 28 -26.13 -16.42 -19.21
CA VAL A 28 -27.15 -17.40 -19.50
C VAL A 28 -27.37 -17.49 -21.00
N GLY A 29 -26.44 -18.12 -21.70
CA GLY A 29 -26.76 -18.84 -22.93
C GLY A 29 -27.28 -20.20 -22.58
N ASP A 30 -28.19 -20.76 -23.32
CA ASP A 30 -28.87 -22.11 -23.32
C ASP A 30 -28.71 -23.07 -22.08
N GLU A 31 -27.95 -22.66 -21.04
CA GLU A 31 -27.61 -23.37 -19.81
C GLU A 31 -28.48 -22.97 -18.60
N ASP A 32 -29.48 -22.13 -18.81
CA ASP A 32 -30.48 -21.73 -17.80
C ASP A 32 -31.12 -22.90 -17.05
N ILE A 33 -31.06 -24.08 -17.64
CA ILE A 33 -31.65 -25.29 -17.09
C ILE A 33 -30.87 -25.79 -15.86
N HIS A 34 -29.56 -25.56 -15.80
CA HIS A 34 -28.72 -26.06 -14.69
C HIS A 34 -28.71 -25.16 -13.46
N LEU A 35 -28.75 -23.84 -13.64
CA LEU A 35 -28.84 -22.90 -12.51
C LEU A 35 -30.24 -22.93 -11.87
N SER A 36 -31.30 -23.03 -12.68
CA SER A 36 -32.66 -23.19 -12.17
C SER A 36 -32.85 -24.51 -11.40
N ALA A 37 -32.15 -25.57 -11.77
CA ALA A 37 -32.18 -26.84 -11.05
C ALA A 37 -31.46 -26.79 -9.68
N ARG A 38 -30.48 -25.92 -9.49
CA ARG A 38 -29.82 -25.74 -8.19
C ARG A 38 -30.69 -25.03 -7.16
N ASN A 39 -31.55 -24.12 -7.60
CA ASN A 39 -32.43 -23.35 -6.72
C ASN A 39 -33.82 -23.93 -6.58
N ASN A 40 -34.14 -25.01 -7.29
CA ASN A 40 -35.45 -25.64 -7.23
C ASN A 40 -35.60 -26.55 -6.00
N ARG A 41 -35.63 -25.90 -4.81
CA ARG A 41 -35.91 -26.58 -3.55
C ARG A 41 -37.41 -26.53 -3.29
N ASP A 42 -38.00 -27.70 -3.10
CA ASP A 42 -39.39 -27.77 -2.64
C ASP A 42 -39.44 -27.25 -1.20
N THR A 43 -40.22 -26.20 -0.99
CA THR A 43 -40.46 -25.68 0.35
C THR A 43 -41.81 -26.13 0.83
N PHE A 44 -41.88 -26.66 2.03
CA PHE A 44 -43.13 -27.05 2.71
C PHE A 44 -43.57 -26.00 3.73
N ALA A 45 -42.95 -24.81 3.71
CA ALA A 45 -43.36 -23.71 4.57
C ALA A 45 -44.59 -23.00 4.01
N ASP A 46 -45.51 -22.61 4.90
CA ASP A 46 -46.70 -21.83 4.55
C ASP A 46 -46.35 -20.37 4.17
N ILE A 47 -45.14 -19.94 4.45
CA ILE A 47 -44.64 -18.60 4.14
C ILE A 47 -43.75 -18.69 2.89
N PRO A 48 -44.05 -17.93 1.82
CA PRO A 48 -43.19 -17.92 0.64
C PRO A 48 -41.79 -17.37 1.02
N ALA A 49 -40.74 -18.02 0.50
CA ALA A 49 -39.39 -17.52 0.65
C ALA A 49 -39.27 -16.16 -0.03
N VAL A 50 -38.86 -15.13 0.72
CA VAL A 50 -38.70 -13.77 0.21
C VAL A 50 -37.32 -13.61 -0.42
N TRP A 51 -36.37 -14.47 -0.04
CA TRP A 51 -34.96 -14.43 -0.48
C TRP A 51 -34.55 -15.83 -0.91
N ASP A 52 -33.82 -15.91 -2.01
CA ASP A 52 -33.11 -17.12 -2.40
C ASP A 52 -31.94 -17.41 -1.45
N TYR A 53 -31.58 -18.70 -1.34
CA TYR A 53 -30.40 -19.06 -0.56
C TYR A 53 -29.14 -18.55 -1.28
N PRO A 54 -28.24 -17.81 -0.58
CA PRO A 54 -27.00 -17.36 -1.19
C PRO A 54 -26.15 -18.57 -1.61
N ASP A 55 -25.58 -18.51 -2.81
CA ASP A 55 -24.55 -19.47 -3.21
C ASP A 55 -23.24 -19.08 -2.53
N PHE A 56 -22.70 -19.94 -1.68
CA PHE A 56 -21.46 -19.68 -0.96
C PHE A 56 -20.22 -19.65 -1.86
N LEU A 57 -20.34 -20.14 -3.10
CA LEU A 57 -19.26 -20.13 -4.09
C LEU A 57 -19.23 -18.87 -4.96
N ASP A 58 -20.30 -18.08 -4.97
CA ASP A 58 -20.42 -16.89 -5.81
C ASP A 58 -19.24 -15.92 -5.60
N VAL A 59 -18.85 -15.70 -4.36
CA VAL A 59 -17.73 -14.81 -4.03
C VAL A 59 -16.43 -15.27 -4.72
N GLN A 60 -16.19 -16.58 -4.74
CA GLN A 60 -14.99 -17.16 -5.34
C GLN A 60 -15.06 -17.10 -6.87
N ILE A 61 -16.21 -17.47 -7.42
CA ILE A 61 -16.44 -17.49 -8.87
C ILE A 61 -16.38 -16.07 -9.43
N GLN A 62 -17.11 -15.13 -8.83
CA GLN A 62 -17.10 -13.73 -9.24
C GLN A 62 -15.69 -13.13 -9.14
N SER A 63 -14.99 -13.36 -8.03
CA SER A 63 -13.62 -12.86 -7.87
C SER A 63 -12.65 -13.37 -8.96
N PHE A 64 -12.85 -14.61 -9.46
CA PHE A 64 -12.05 -15.12 -10.57
C PHE A 64 -12.43 -14.46 -11.89
N HIS A 65 -13.72 -14.33 -12.18
CA HIS A 65 -14.20 -13.66 -13.40
C HIS A 65 -13.88 -12.18 -13.41
N ASP A 66 -14.00 -11.49 -12.28
CA ASP A 66 -13.57 -10.08 -12.13
C ASP A 66 -12.06 -9.93 -12.39
N PHE A 67 -11.27 -10.89 -11.93
CA PHE A 67 -9.83 -10.88 -12.21
C PHE A 67 -9.52 -11.04 -13.70
N VAL A 68 -10.20 -11.98 -14.36
CA VAL A 68 -9.91 -12.35 -15.76
C VAL A 68 -10.66 -11.47 -16.76
N GLN A 69 -11.82 -10.93 -16.41
CA GLN A 69 -12.72 -10.14 -17.26
C GLN A 69 -12.98 -10.80 -18.63
N ASP A 70 -13.19 -12.12 -18.63
CA ASP A 70 -13.30 -12.93 -19.85
C ASP A 70 -14.55 -12.63 -20.68
N ASN A 71 -15.62 -12.16 -20.05
CA ASN A 71 -16.89 -11.84 -20.69
C ASN A 71 -17.02 -10.38 -21.14
N ILE A 72 -16.01 -9.56 -20.87
CA ILE A 72 -16.01 -8.13 -21.20
C ILE A 72 -15.12 -7.91 -22.44
N PRO A 73 -15.62 -7.23 -23.49
CA PRO A 73 -14.81 -6.87 -24.65
C PRO A 73 -13.57 -6.07 -24.22
N PRO A 74 -12.42 -6.20 -24.91
CA PRO A 74 -11.17 -5.53 -24.53
C PRO A 74 -11.30 -4.02 -24.34
N GLU A 75 -12.16 -3.38 -25.13
CA GLU A 75 -12.38 -1.92 -25.12
C GLU A 75 -13.20 -1.44 -23.89
N GLU A 76 -13.98 -2.32 -23.28
CA GLU A 76 -14.87 -2.00 -22.16
C GLU A 76 -14.35 -2.53 -20.82
N ARG A 77 -13.15 -3.15 -20.80
CA ARG A 77 -12.55 -3.69 -19.58
C ARG A 77 -12.20 -2.60 -18.58
N GLU A 78 -12.61 -2.81 -17.37
CA GLU A 78 -12.32 -1.92 -16.26
C GLU A 78 -10.88 -2.07 -15.78
N ASP A 79 -10.37 -1.04 -15.13
CA ASP A 79 -8.99 -0.92 -14.65
C ASP A 79 -8.77 -1.68 -13.34
N HIS A 80 -9.15 -2.96 -13.35
CA HIS A 80 -8.92 -3.88 -12.23
C HIS A 80 -8.47 -5.27 -12.73
N GLY A 81 -8.17 -6.18 -11.79
CA GLY A 81 -7.79 -7.55 -12.11
C GLY A 81 -6.53 -7.64 -13.00
N LEU A 82 -6.63 -8.42 -14.06
CA LEU A 82 -5.51 -8.65 -15.00
C LEU A 82 -5.21 -7.43 -15.86
N GLN A 83 -6.21 -6.64 -16.22
CA GLN A 83 -6.05 -5.39 -16.97
C GLN A 83 -5.16 -4.40 -16.21
N ALA A 84 -5.49 -4.12 -14.96
CA ALA A 84 -4.69 -3.25 -14.10
C ALA A 84 -3.23 -3.73 -13.95
N VAL A 85 -3.01 -5.05 -13.85
CA VAL A 85 -1.65 -5.61 -13.75
C VAL A 85 -0.84 -5.33 -15.02
N PHE A 86 -1.45 -5.40 -16.20
CA PHE A 86 -0.75 -5.02 -17.43
C PHE A 86 -0.44 -3.53 -17.48
N GLN A 87 -1.38 -2.67 -17.14
CA GLN A 87 -1.17 -1.21 -17.17
C GLN A 87 -0.13 -0.75 -16.14
N GLU A 88 -0.09 -1.37 -14.96
CA GLU A 88 0.92 -1.10 -13.92
C GLU A 88 2.36 -1.36 -14.42
N HIS A 89 2.54 -2.39 -15.25
CA HIS A 89 3.87 -2.78 -15.72
C HIS A 89 4.29 -2.19 -17.06
N PHE A 90 3.36 -1.80 -17.91
CA PHE A 90 3.61 -1.15 -19.20
C PHE A 90 3.24 0.34 -19.13
N PRO A 91 3.87 1.20 -19.94
CA PRO A 91 4.86 0.93 -20.99
C PRO A 91 6.27 0.63 -20.46
N LEU A 92 7.02 -0.18 -21.22
CA LEU A 92 8.42 -0.48 -20.94
C LEU A 92 9.31 0.31 -21.88
N LYS A 93 10.21 1.13 -21.32
CA LYS A 93 11.17 1.92 -22.07
C LYS A 93 12.58 1.36 -21.92
N ASP A 94 13.36 1.45 -22.99
CA ASP A 94 14.81 1.24 -23.00
C ASP A 94 15.52 2.34 -22.18
N SER A 95 16.71 2.04 -21.63
CA SER A 95 17.53 3.01 -20.86
C SER A 95 17.96 4.23 -21.68
N ARG A 96 17.91 4.16 -23.01
CA ARG A 96 18.18 5.28 -23.94
C ARG A 96 16.91 5.91 -24.51
N GLU A 97 15.73 5.45 -24.07
CA GLU A 97 14.40 5.88 -24.53
C GLU A 97 14.18 5.81 -26.06
N ARG A 98 14.91 4.94 -26.75
CA ARG A 98 14.78 4.74 -28.21
C ARG A 98 13.61 3.84 -28.58
N TYR A 99 13.28 2.90 -27.71
CA TYR A 99 12.22 1.92 -27.90
C TYR A 99 11.26 1.95 -26.73
N THR A 100 9.99 1.90 -27.08
CA THR A 100 8.90 1.79 -26.11
C THR A 100 8.05 0.58 -26.47
N LEU A 101 7.84 -0.33 -25.52
CA LEU A 101 6.93 -1.45 -25.66
C LEU A 101 5.67 -1.16 -24.86
N GLU A 102 4.55 -1.04 -25.56
CA GLU A 102 3.24 -0.73 -25.00
C GLU A 102 2.36 -1.97 -24.99
N PHE A 103 1.48 -2.03 -24.01
CA PHE A 103 0.39 -3.00 -23.95
C PHE A 103 -0.85 -2.40 -24.63
N VAL A 104 -1.50 -3.15 -25.50
CA VAL A 104 -2.73 -2.74 -26.18
C VAL A 104 -3.91 -3.46 -25.54
N GLU A 105 -3.93 -4.79 -25.61
CA GLU A 105 -5.01 -5.62 -25.10
C GLU A 105 -4.53 -7.02 -24.74
N TYR A 106 -5.32 -7.78 -23.98
CA TYR A 106 -5.11 -9.21 -23.85
C TYR A 106 -6.34 -10.01 -24.31
N GLY A 107 -6.09 -11.23 -24.74
CA GLY A 107 -7.12 -12.19 -25.16
C GLY A 107 -6.93 -13.54 -24.49
N LEU A 108 -8.04 -14.22 -24.27
CA LEU A 108 -8.07 -15.60 -23.81
C LEU A 108 -8.69 -16.45 -24.93
N ASP A 109 -7.97 -17.49 -25.35
CA ASP A 109 -8.51 -18.46 -26.29
C ASP A 109 -9.33 -19.54 -25.54
N ALA A 110 -10.21 -20.21 -26.28
CA ALA A 110 -10.95 -21.32 -25.73
C ALA A 110 -10.02 -22.44 -25.18
N PRO A 111 -10.43 -23.15 -24.12
CA PRO A 111 -9.66 -24.28 -23.60
C PRO A 111 -9.53 -25.38 -24.65
N LYS A 112 -8.36 -26.01 -24.69
CA LYS A 112 -8.07 -27.08 -25.67
C LYS A 112 -8.72 -28.41 -25.34
N HIS A 113 -8.96 -28.67 -24.08
CA HIS A 113 -9.47 -29.92 -23.55
C HIS A 113 -10.64 -29.63 -22.59
N THR A 114 -11.57 -30.54 -22.51
CA THR A 114 -12.66 -30.48 -21.53
C THR A 114 -12.14 -30.85 -20.13
N VAL A 115 -12.90 -30.52 -19.10
CA VAL A 115 -12.60 -30.87 -17.71
C VAL A 115 -12.40 -32.38 -17.55
N GLU A 116 -13.32 -33.17 -18.16
CA GLU A 116 -13.30 -34.63 -18.10
C GLU A 116 -12.06 -35.22 -18.77
N GLU A 117 -11.69 -34.68 -19.94
CA GLU A 117 -10.46 -35.08 -20.65
C GLU A 117 -9.21 -34.76 -19.83
N CYS A 118 -9.16 -33.58 -19.19
CA CYS A 118 -8.04 -33.20 -18.35
C CYS A 118 -7.87 -34.13 -17.15
N ILE A 119 -8.95 -34.54 -16.51
CA ILE A 119 -8.92 -35.51 -15.41
C ILE A 119 -8.45 -36.88 -15.91
N ALA A 120 -9.02 -37.35 -17.03
CA ALA A 120 -8.71 -38.67 -17.56
C ALA A 120 -7.25 -38.79 -18.06
N GLN A 121 -6.71 -37.73 -18.65
CA GLN A 121 -5.37 -37.72 -19.25
C GLN A 121 -4.27 -37.16 -18.34
N GLY A 122 -4.63 -36.70 -17.12
CA GLY A 122 -3.67 -36.07 -16.21
C GLY A 122 -3.18 -34.69 -16.67
N LEU A 123 -4.04 -33.94 -17.39
CA LEU A 123 -3.73 -32.60 -17.90
C LEU A 123 -4.24 -31.50 -16.97
N THR A 124 -3.79 -30.27 -17.26
CA THR A 124 -4.32 -29.06 -16.57
C THR A 124 -5.39 -28.41 -17.44
N PHE A 125 -6.57 -28.17 -16.85
CA PHE A 125 -7.61 -27.38 -17.50
C PHE A 125 -7.19 -25.93 -17.51
N SER A 126 -6.84 -25.41 -18.69
CA SER A 126 -6.25 -24.07 -18.83
C SER A 126 -6.60 -23.45 -20.19
N VAL A 127 -6.62 -22.13 -20.20
CA VAL A 127 -6.81 -21.30 -21.38
C VAL A 127 -5.51 -20.65 -21.80
N PRO A 128 -5.21 -20.52 -23.11
CA PRO A 128 -4.09 -19.76 -23.59
C PRO A 128 -4.30 -18.27 -23.35
N LEU A 129 -3.33 -17.60 -22.71
CA LEU A 129 -3.30 -16.15 -22.53
C LEU A 129 -2.38 -15.54 -23.57
N LYS A 130 -2.88 -14.57 -24.29
CA LYS A 130 -2.16 -13.79 -25.31
C LYS A 130 -2.29 -12.31 -24.98
N ALA A 131 -1.32 -11.50 -25.39
CA ALA A 131 -1.41 -10.05 -25.34
C ALA A 131 -0.94 -9.44 -26.65
N THR A 132 -1.64 -8.41 -27.08
CA THR A 132 -1.23 -7.57 -28.21
C THR A 132 -0.31 -6.48 -27.67
N LEU A 133 0.92 -6.49 -28.14
CA LEU A 133 1.95 -5.55 -27.74
C LEU A 133 2.39 -4.72 -28.95
N ARG A 134 2.57 -3.43 -28.74
CA ARG A 134 3.04 -2.47 -29.72
C ARG A 134 4.46 -2.04 -29.35
N LEU A 135 5.39 -2.26 -30.27
CA LEU A 135 6.76 -1.78 -30.15
C LEU A 135 6.93 -0.56 -31.02
N SER A 136 7.19 0.59 -30.43
CA SER A 136 7.43 1.87 -31.11
C SER A 136 8.92 2.19 -31.03
N LYS A 137 9.48 2.65 -32.15
CA LYS A 137 10.82 3.22 -32.25
C LYS A 137 10.70 4.74 -32.37
N LYS A 138 11.35 5.47 -31.47
CA LYS A 138 11.40 6.92 -31.54
C LYS A 138 12.18 7.33 -32.79
N ALA A 139 11.61 8.17 -33.62
CA ALA A 139 12.28 8.72 -34.78
C ALA A 139 13.52 9.53 -34.35
N GLU A 140 14.64 9.38 -35.07
CA GLU A 140 15.86 10.16 -34.81
C GLU A 140 15.74 11.60 -35.33
N ASP A 141 14.88 11.82 -36.34
CA ASP A 141 14.56 13.13 -36.94
C ASP A 141 13.05 13.40 -36.84
N GLU A 142 12.66 14.66 -36.61
CA GLU A 142 11.26 15.10 -36.49
C GLU A 142 10.40 14.89 -37.76
N GLU A 143 11.02 14.56 -38.89
CA GLU A 143 10.34 14.32 -40.17
C GLU A 143 10.07 12.84 -40.47
N GLU A 144 10.63 11.91 -39.69
CA GLU A 144 10.39 10.48 -39.86
C GLU A 144 9.18 10.01 -39.02
N ALA A 145 8.31 9.22 -39.66
CA ALA A 145 7.18 8.62 -38.97
C ALA A 145 7.67 7.55 -37.98
N GLU A 146 7.09 7.53 -36.76
CA GLU A 146 7.35 6.47 -35.79
C GLU A 146 7.02 5.10 -36.40
N GLU A 147 8.00 4.21 -36.49
CA GLU A 147 7.78 2.83 -36.87
C GLU A 147 7.20 2.07 -35.69
N ALA A 148 5.94 1.69 -35.77
CA ALA A 148 5.28 0.86 -34.76
C ALA A 148 4.98 -0.53 -35.31
N ILE A 149 5.42 -1.56 -34.58
CA ILE A 149 5.13 -2.97 -34.88
C ILE A 149 4.16 -3.48 -33.82
N GLU A 150 2.94 -3.79 -34.23
CA GLU A 150 1.93 -4.40 -33.35
C GLU A 150 1.86 -5.91 -33.60
N GLN A 151 1.90 -6.70 -32.55
CA GLN A 151 1.92 -8.15 -32.65
C GLN A 151 1.27 -8.83 -31.45
N GLU A 152 0.44 -9.83 -31.74
CA GLU A 152 -0.08 -10.74 -30.72
C GLU A 152 1.02 -11.69 -30.25
N VAL A 153 1.24 -11.73 -28.93
CA VAL A 153 2.28 -12.51 -28.27
C VAL A 153 1.66 -13.47 -27.26
N TYR A 154 2.04 -14.73 -27.31
CA TYR A 154 1.65 -15.74 -26.36
C TYR A 154 2.39 -15.54 -25.03
N LEU A 155 1.66 -15.40 -23.90
CA LEU A 155 2.20 -15.17 -22.57
C LEU A 155 2.23 -16.44 -21.69
N GLY A 156 1.49 -17.47 -22.09
CA GLY A 156 1.42 -18.72 -21.35
C GLY A 156 0.00 -19.26 -21.28
N THR A 157 -0.20 -20.26 -20.41
CA THR A 157 -1.51 -20.80 -20.09
C THR A 157 -1.92 -20.43 -18.69
N LEU A 158 -3.18 -20.03 -18.52
CA LEU A 158 -3.81 -19.75 -17.24
C LEU A 158 -4.72 -20.92 -16.89
N PRO A 159 -4.50 -21.63 -15.74
CA PRO A 159 -5.48 -22.57 -15.23
C PRO A 159 -6.82 -21.87 -15.06
N PHE A 160 -7.87 -22.48 -15.59
CA PHE A 160 -9.19 -21.87 -15.61
C PHE A 160 -10.09 -22.53 -14.55
N MET A 161 -10.98 -21.74 -13.96
CA MET A 161 -11.88 -22.22 -12.92
C MET A 161 -13.01 -23.03 -13.55
N THR A 162 -13.39 -24.12 -12.90
CA THR A 162 -14.58 -24.88 -13.26
C THR A 162 -15.83 -24.20 -12.71
N GLU A 163 -16.99 -24.56 -13.22
CA GLU A 163 -18.28 -24.08 -12.70
C GLU A 163 -18.48 -24.37 -11.20
N GLN A 164 -17.75 -25.34 -10.67
CA GLN A 164 -17.81 -25.72 -9.25
C GLN A 164 -16.84 -24.90 -8.37
N GLY A 165 -16.15 -23.90 -8.93
CA GLY A 165 -15.19 -23.07 -8.21
C GLY A 165 -13.84 -23.77 -7.96
N THR A 166 -13.55 -24.87 -8.66
CA THR A 166 -12.31 -25.65 -8.51
C THR A 166 -11.40 -25.50 -9.71
N PHE A 167 -10.16 -25.98 -9.60
CA PHE A 167 -9.17 -25.99 -10.67
C PHE A 167 -8.68 -27.42 -10.91
N ILE A 168 -8.52 -27.81 -12.18
CA ILE A 168 -7.92 -29.09 -12.54
C ILE A 168 -6.46 -28.85 -12.90
N VAL A 169 -5.55 -29.37 -12.09
CA VAL A 169 -4.11 -29.21 -12.29
C VAL A 169 -3.45 -30.58 -12.33
N ASN A 170 -2.84 -30.92 -13.46
CA ASN A 170 -2.24 -32.24 -13.71
C ASN A 170 -3.22 -33.39 -13.43
N GLY A 171 -4.48 -33.23 -13.82
CA GLY A 171 -5.54 -34.21 -13.63
C GLY A 171 -6.12 -34.28 -12.21
N ALA A 172 -5.58 -33.52 -11.27
CA ALA A 172 -6.07 -33.49 -9.90
C ALA A 172 -6.92 -32.22 -9.66
N GLU A 173 -8.06 -32.39 -9.03
CA GLU A 173 -8.91 -31.29 -8.64
C GLU A 173 -8.33 -30.58 -7.41
N ARG A 174 -8.19 -29.26 -7.52
CA ARG A 174 -7.62 -28.40 -6.48
C ARG A 174 -8.55 -27.24 -6.16
N VAL A 175 -8.47 -26.83 -4.92
CA VAL A 175 -9.22 -25.71 -4.35
C VAL A 175 -8.24 -24.65 -3.92
N ILE A 176 -8.48 -23.41 -4.30
CA ILE A 176 -7.72 -22.26 -3.79
C ILE A 176 -8.49 -21.69 -2.59
N VAL A 177 -7.91 -21.87 -1.42
CA VAL A 177 -8.51 -21.40 -0.17
C VAL A 177 -8.35 -19.89 -0.04
N SER A 178 -9.39 -19.18 0.34
CA SER A 178 -9.33 -17.76 0.66
C SER A 178 -8.41 -17.52 1.86
N GLN A 179 -7.64 -16.45 1.83
CA GLN A 179 -6.73 -16.07 2.89
C GLN A 179 -7.33 -14.97 3.75
N LEU A 180 -7.46 -15.22 5.05
CA LEU A 180 -7.80 -14.19 6.00
C LEU A 180 -6.52 -13.51 6.48
N HIS A 181 -6.34 -12.23 6.13
CA HIS A 181 -5.17 -11.44 6.49
C HIS A 181 -5.59 -10.11 7.12
N ARG A 182 -4.65 -9.42 7.75
CA ARG A 182 -4.90 -8.08 8.25
C ARG A 182 -5.20 -7.15 7.09
N SER A 183 -6.23 -6.32 7.24
CA SER A 183 -6.56 -5.30 6.24
C SER A 183 -5.41 -4.31 6.09
N PRO A 184 -5.14 -3.76 4.89
CA PRO A 184 -4.31 -2.59 4.76
C PRO A 184 -4.86 -1.41 5.57
N GLY A 185 -3.99 -0.53 6.02
CA GLY A 185 -4.35 0.65 6.81
C GLY A 185 -3.43 0.85 8.01
N VAL A 186 -3.82 1.71 8.93
CA VAL A 186 -3.11 1.96 10.19
C VAL A 186 -3.86 1.33 11.36
N PHE A 187 -3.10 0.76 12.30
CA PHE A 187 -3.63 0.11 13.51
C PHE A 187 -2.85 0.57 14.72
N PHE A 188 -3.56 0.99 15.75
CA PHE A 188 -3.00 1.47 17.00
C PHE A 188 -3.09 0.38 18.07
N GLY A 189 -2.00 0.17 18.79
CA GLY A 189 -1.90 -0.84 19.84
C GLY A 189 -1.45 -0.25 21.16
N ARG A 190 -1.83 -0.94 22.26
CA ARG A 190 -1.37 -0.64 23.61
C ARG A 190 -0.90 -1.94 24.23
N ASP A 191 0.36 -1.98 24.62
CA ASP A 191 0.98 -3.13 25.26
C ASP A 191 1.49 -2.74 26.66
N ILE A 192 1.52 -3.68 27.60
CA ILE A 192 2.06 -3.45 28.94
C ILE A 192 3.40 -4.17 29.05
N HIS A 193 4.46 -3.40 29.24
CA HIS A 193 5.79 -3.96 29.47
C HIS A 193 5.88 -4.67 30.83
N ASN A 194 6.84 -5.59 30.98
CA ASN A 194 7.01 -6.39 32.21
C ASN A 194 7.24 -5.56 33.48
N ASN A 195 7.69 -4.31 33.36
CA ASN A 195 7.87 -3.37 34.46
C ASN A 195 6.59 -2.59 34.83
N GLY A 196 5.49 -2.81 34.10
CA GLY A 196 4.21 -2.13 34.28
C GLY A 196 4.02 -0.86 33.47
N THR A 197 5.02 -0.42 32.70
CA THR A 197 4.91 0.74 31.79
C THR A 197 4.03 0.39 30.61
N GLU A 198 3.13 1.28 30.25
CA GLU A 198 2.31 1.17 29.05
C GLU A 198 3.11 1.64 27.85
N LEU A 199 3.13 0.82 26.82
CA LEU A 199 3.77 1.10 25.55
C LEU A 199 2.69 1.24 24.47
N PHE A 200 2.82 2.29 23.66
CA PHE A 200 1.89 2.58 22.60
C PHE A 200 2.57 2.33 21.24
N SER A 201 1.80 1.82 20.32
CA SER A 201 2.32 1.53 18.99
C SER A 201 1.29 1.86 17.91
N ALA A 202 1.78 2.24 16.74
CA ALA A 202 0.99 2.32 15.52
C ALA A 202 1.68 1.51 14.43
N ARG A 203 0.93 0.73 13.68
CA ARG A 203 1.46 -0.10 12.60
C ARG A 203 0.75 0.19 11.30
N VAL A 204 1.50 0.65 10.31
CA VAL A 204 1.02 0.84 8.94
C VAL A 204 1.26 -0.44 8.15
N ILE A 205 0.18 -0.98 7.59
CA ILE A 205 0.18 -2.18 6.77
C ILE A 205 -0.25 -1.78 5.36
N PRO A 206 0.65 -1.70 4.38
CA PRO A 206 0.28 -1.44 3.00
C PRO A 206 -0.28 -2.71 2.34
N PHE A 207 -0.98 -2.54 1.23
CA PHE A 207 -1.33 -3.65 0.33
C PHE A 207 -0.07 -4.25 -0.31
N ARG A 208 0.87 -3.37 -0.71
CA ARG A 208 2.19 -3.72 -1.24
C ARG A 208 3.22 -2.70 -0.75
N GLY A 209 4.32 -3.16 -0.18
CA GLY A 209 5.40 -2.29 0.29
C GLY A 209 5.94 -2.68 1.65
N SER A 210 6.81 -1.83 2.19
CA SER A 210 7.42 -1.99 3.50
C SER A 210 6.45 -1.64 4.62
N TRP A 211 6.46 -2.43 5.68
CA TRP A 211 5.70 -2.13 6.90
C TRP A 211 6.45 -1.09 7.72
N VAL A 212 5.70 -0.16 8.27
CA VAL A 212 6.21 0.82 9.23
C VAL A 212 5.48 0.65 10.55
N GLU A 213 6.24 0.61 11.61
CA GLU A 213 5.71 0.51 12.97
C GLU A 213 6.33 1.62 13.82
N PHE A 214 5.48 2.41 14.43
CA PHE A 214 5.86 3.42 15.41
C PHE A 214 5.63 2.81 16.78
N SER A 215 6.58 2.93 17.69
CA SER A 215 6.42 2.39 19.04
C SER A 215 7.19 3.20 20.06
N THR A 216 6.56 3.47 21.19
CA THR A 216 7.22 4.07 22.35
C THR A 216 8.08 3.03 23.06
N ASP A 217 9.19 3.46 23.62
CA ASP A 217 10.02 2.60 24.48
C ASP A 217 9.81 2.94 25.97
N VAL A 218 10.45 2.17 26.83
CA VAL A 218 10.38 2.34 28.31
C VAL A 218 10.98 3.69 28.78
N ARG A 219 11.69 4.40 27.93
CA ARG A 219 12.31 5.70 28.20
C ARG A 219 11.52 6.85 27.57
N ASP A 220 10.28 6.61 27.20
CA ASP A 220 9.39 7.57 26.55
C ASP A 220 9.95 8.18 25.26
N VAL A 221 10.64 7.37 24.48
CA VAL A 221 11.11 7.74 23.14
C VAL A 221 10.27 7.05 22.08
N LEU A 222 9.79 7.80 21.10
CA LEU A 222 9.01 7.28 19.99
C LEU A 222 9.94 6.91 18.82
N TRP A 223 9.98 5.63 18.49
CA TRP A 223 10.79 5.05 17.44
C TRP A 223 9.95 4.66 16.23
N ALA A 224 10.47 4.89 15.03
CA ALA A 224 9.95 4.34 13.79
C ALA A 224 10.77 3.09 13.40
N TYR A 225 10.09 1.96 13.25
CA TYR A 225 10.67 0.69 12.82
C TYR A 225 10.28 0.43 11.36
N ILE A 226 11.27 0.32 10.49
CA ILE A 226 11.07 0.01 9.07
C ILE A 226 11.42 -1.47 8.85
N ASP A 227 10.50 -2.23 8.26
CA ASP A 227 10.61 -3.67 8.03
C ASP A 227 11.03 -4.47 9.29
N ARG A 228 10.63 -4.03 10.49
CA ARG A 228 10.85 -4.66 11.81
C ARG A 228 12.32 -4.77 12.26
N LYS A 229 13.27 -4.27 11.49
CA LYS A 229 14.71 -4.46 11.78
C LYS A 229 15.45 -3.17 12.00
N LYS A 230 15.02 -2.11 11.38
CA LYS A 230 15.72 -0.82 11.35
C LYS A 230 14.89 0.18 12.13
N LYS A 231 15.46 0.77 13.14
CA LYS A 231 14.79 1.77 13.97
C LYS A 231 15.52 3.10 13.90
N VAL A 232 14.74 4.14 13.77
CA VAL A 232 15.20 5.53 13.84
C VAL A 232 14.24 6.31 14.75
N PRO A 233 14.68 7.39 15.42
CA PRO A 233 13.75 8.29 16.09
C PRO A 233 12.69 8.79 15.10
N VAL A 234 11.48 9.00 15.59
CA VAL A 234 10.39 9.49 14.72
C VAL A 234 10.70 10.88 14.17
N THR A 235 11.40 11.71 14.94
CA THR A 235 11.83 13.05 14.56
C THR A 235 12.82 13.02 13.39
N THR A 236 13.80 12.10 13.41
CA THR A 236 14.71 11.86 12.28
C THR A 236 13.95 11.48 11.01
N LEU A 237 12.92 10.60 11.13
CA LEU A 237 12.07 10.26 9.99
C LEU A 237 11.32 11.49 9.46
N LEU A 238 10.74 12.29 10.34
CA LEU A 238 10.01 13.50 9.96
C LEU A 238 10.93 14.53 9.28
N ARG A 239 12.16 14.73 9.77
CA ARG A 239 13.15 15.60 9.12
C ARG A 239 13.49 15.10 7.71
N GLY A 240 13.77 13.81 7.56
CA GLY A 240 14.02 13.19 6.26
C GLY A 240 12.84 13.29 5.28
N LEU A 241 11.62 13.55 5.78
CA LEU A 241 10.43 13.82 4.98
C LEU A 241 10.26 15.30 4.62
N GLY A 242 11.18 16.18 5.09
CA GLY A 242 11.22 17.59 4.74
C GLY A 242 10.68 18.53 5.82
N PHE A 243 10.48 18.07 7.06
CA PHE A 243 10.27 18.94 8.22
C PHE A 243 11.63 19.22 8.86
N SER A 244 12.42 20.11 8.25
CA SER A 244 13.86 20.18 8.47
C SER A 244 14.27 20.76 9.82
N SER A 245 13.52 21.72 10.37
CA SER A 245 13.91 22.42 11.58
C SER A 245 13.17 21.96 12.84
N ASP A 246 13.81 22.15 14.01
CA ASP A 246 13.16 21.94 15.31
C ASP A 246 11.91 22.80 15.44
N GLN A 247 11.96 24.03 14.93
CA GLN A 247 10.84 24.95 14.94
C GLN A 247 9.62 24.42 14.18
N GLU A 248 9.83 23.79 13.01
CA GLU A 248 8.73 23.18 12.26
C GLU A 248 8.11 22.02 13.04
N LEU A 249 8.92 21.14 13.64
CA LEU A 249 8.44 20.03 14.45
C LEU A 249 7.69 20.50 15.69
N VAL A 250 8.25 21.50 16.38
CA VAL A 250 7.60 22.12 17.55
C VAL A 250 6.25 22.72 17.18
N ASN A 251 6.17 23.44 16.06
CA ASN A 251 4.91 24.06 15.61
C ASN A 251 3.87 23.02 15.16
N ILE A 252 4.28 21.99 14.41
CA ILE A 252 3.35 20.96 13.91
C ILE A 252 2.70 20.18 15.03
N PHE A 253 3.47 19.80 16.04
CA PHE A 253 2.97 19.00 17.16
C PHE A 253 2.66 19.81 18.42
N GLU A 254 2.82 21.13 18.35
CA GLU A 254 2.64 22.04 19.50
C GLU A 254 3.44 21.58 20.73
N LEU A 255 4.71 21.18 20.52
CA LEU A 255 5.53 20.54 21.55
C LEU A 255 5.96 21.48 22.65
N ALA A 256 6.14 22.75 22.34
CA ALA A 256 6.69 23.74 23.22
C ALA A 256 5.95 25.07 23.07
N GLU A 257 6.12 25.93 24.04
CA GLU A 257 5.73 27.33 23.97
C GLU A 257 6.87 28.13 23.37
N THR A 258 6.61 28.88 22.30
CA THR A 258 7.58 29.79 21.74
C THR A 258 7.58 31.07 22.55
N ALA A 259 8.72 31.38 23.15
CA ALA A 259 8.92 32.59 23.92
C ALA A 259 9.88 33.54 23.20
N ASP A 260 9.53 34.82 23.19
CA ASP A 260 10.33 35.91 22.65
C ASP A 260 11.33 36.35 23.71
N VAL A 261 12.63 36.32 23.38
CA VAL A 261 13.74 36.71 24.26
C VAL A 261 14.49 37.93 23.76
N SER A 262 13.94 38.63 22.78
CA SER A 262 14.53 39.83 22.18
C SER A 262 14.64 41.05 23.14
N SER A 263 14.04 40.97 24.33
CA SER A 263 14.15 42.04 25.34
C SER A 263 14.38 41.48 26.74
N GLU A 264 15.27 42.14 27.52
CA GLU A 264 15.61 41.75 28.90
C GLU A 264 14.38 41.62 29.81
N SER A 265 13.39 42.51 29.62
CA SER A 265 12.13 42.45 30.43
C SER A 265 11.25 41.26 30.12
N GLN A 266 11.24 40.75 28.88
CA GLN A 266 10.52 39.53 28.51
C GLN A 266 11.25 38.30 29.01
N PHE A 267 12.58 38.32 28.93
CA PHE A 267 13.43 37.23 29.42
C PHE A 267 13.32 37.09 30.95
N GLU A 268 13.22 38.19 31.73
CA GLU A 268 13.06 38.11 33.18
C GLU A 268 11.82 37.32 33.61
N ASP A 269 10.72 37.35 32.83
CA ASP A 269 9.49 36.60 33.09
C ASP A 269 9.64 35.11 32.79
N LEU A 270 10.69 34.72 32.05
CA LEU A 270 10.95 33.32 31.65
C LEU A 270 11.98 32.62 32.51
N ILE A 271 12.64 33.31 33.43
CA ILE A 271 13.67 32.75 34.31
C ILE A 271 13.11 31.60 35.14
N GLY A 272 13.85 30.47 35.16
CA GLY A 272 13.44 29.24 35.85
C GLY A 272 12.57 28.30 35.03
N ARG A 273 12.28 28.66 33.78
CA ARG A 273 11.59 27.74 32.84
C ARG A 273 12.63 26.88 32.12
N GLU A 274 12.24 25.65 31.83
CA GLU A 274 13.07 24.65 31.17
C GLU A 274 12.98 24.74 29.65
N LEU A 275 14.11 24.67 28.97
CA LEU A 275 14.17 24.60 27.50
C LEU A 275 13.69 23.24 26.98
N ALA A 276 12.79 23.26 26.01
CA ALA A 276 12.30 22.07 25.32
C ALA A 276 13.35 21.51 24.34
N THR A 277 14.08 22.41 23.69
CA THR A 277 15.14 22.07 22.71
C THR A 277 16.42 22.85 23.05
N SER A 278 17.57 22.34 22.58
CA SER A 278 18.82 23.09 22.66
C SER A 278 18.76 24.34 21.76
N VAL A 279 19.36 25.43 22.24
CA VAL A 279 19.58 26.63 21.43
C VAL A 279 20.90 26.47 20.69
N VAL A 280 20.83 26.41 19.37
CA VAL A 280 21.99 26.18 18.50
C VAL A 280 22.13 27.36 17.56
N VAL A 281 23.36 27.85 17.43
CA VAL A 281 23.73 28.90 16.47
C VAL A 281 24.60 28.31 15.38
N GLU A 282 24.28 28.62 14.14
CA GLU A 282 25.06 28.17 12.97
C GLU A 282 26.03 29.28 12.57
N ARG A 283 27.29 28.93 12.44
CA ARG A 283 28.34 29.82 11.97
C ARG A 283 28.96 29.27 10.72
N ASP A 284 28.99 30.06 9.66
CA ASP A 284 29.72 29.73 8.45
C ASP A 284 31.22 29.84 8.71
N VAL A 285 31.94 28.72 8.68
CA VAL A 285 33.38 28.65 8.84
C VAL A 285 34.01 28.34 7.50
N GLU A 286 34.83 29.29 7.01
CA GLU A 286 35.63 29.08 5.80
C GLU A 286 36.85 28.23 6.11
N ILE A 287 36.95 27.04 5.53
CA ILE A 287 38.18 26.23 5.59
C ILE A 287 39.15 26.76 4.55
N ILE A 288 40.21 27.39 5.05
CA ILE A 288 41.24 28.00 4.21
C ILE A 288 42.42 27.01 4.09
N ASP A 289 42.89 26.78 2.87
CA ASP A 289 44.12 26.04 2.61
C ASP A 289 45.34 26.83 3.18
N GLU A 290 46.05 26.21 4.12
CA GLU A 290 47.22 26.84 4.77
C GLU A 290 48.36 27.19 3.80
N ASP A 291 48.43 26.51 2.63
CA ASP A 291 49.50 26.71 1.65
C ASP A 291 49.12 27.72 0.54
N THR A 292 47.84 27.81 0.16
CA THR A 292 47.39 28.66 -0.95
C THR A 292 46.63 29.90 -0.49
N GLY A 293 46.01 29.86 0.71
CA GLY A 293 45.18 30.93 1.24
C GLY A 293 43.83 31.07 0.51
N GLU A 294 43.45 30.06 -0.26
CA GLU A 294 42.15 30.00 -0.92
C GLU A 294 41.13 29.21 -0.06
N VAL A 295 39.88 29.64 -0.07
CA VAL A 295 38.77 28.90 0.59
C VAL A 295 38.55 27.61 -0.16
N ILE A 296 38.78 26.48 0.51
CA ILE A 296 38.60 25.13 -0.07
C ILE A 296 37.14 24.71 0.06
N GLU A 297 36.52 24.99 1.22
CA GLU A 297 35.19 24.52 1.57
C GLU A 297 34.57 25.50 2.58
N GLU A 298 33.29 25.76 2.44
CA GLU A 298 32.47 26.47 3.44
C GLU A 298 31.77 25.41 4.28
N GLU A 299 32.08 25.30 5.56
CA GLU A 299 31.48 24.38 6.49
C GLU A 299 30.64 25.16 7.51
N VAL A 300 29.42 24.70 7.78
CA VAL A 300 28.54 25.27 8.79
C VAL A 300 28.86 24.61 10.13
N GLU A 301 29.58 25.31 10.99
CA GLU A 301 29.87 24.86 12.35
C GLU A 301 28.68 25.24 13.26
N ARG A 302 28.22 24.28 14.04
CA ARG A 302 27.12 24.46 14.97
C ARG A 302 27.62 24.51 16.39
N GLU A 303 27.34 25.61 17.05
CA GLU A 303 27.63 25.79 18.47
C GLU A 303 26.33 25.72 19.28
N VAL A 304 26.32 24.82 20.27
CA VAL A 304 25.18 24.73 21.22
C VAL A 304 25.43 25.75 22.31
N LEU A 305 24.64 26.83 22.31
CA LEU A 305 24.70 27.86 23.34
C LEU A 305 24.10 27.35 24.66
N LEU A 306 22.89 26.91 24.62
CA LEU A 306 22.17 26.35 25.78
C LEU A 306 21.70 24.95 25.47
N PRO A 307 22.02 23.95 26.31
CA PRO A 307 21.55 22.58 26.08
C PRO A 307 20.06 22.44 26.37
N ALA A 308 19.41 21.45 25.76
CA ALA A 308 18.06 21.06 26.13
C ALA A 308 18.02 20.65 27.63
N GLU A 309 16.87 20.82 28.29
CA GLU A 309 16.68 20.63 29.75
C GLU A 309 17.39 21.70 30.62
N HIS A 310 17.94 22.75 30.02
CA HIS A 310 18.50 23.86 30.77
C HIS A 310 17.37 24.74 31.33
N GLU A 311 17.43 25.05 32.63
CA GLU A 311 16.57 26.05 33.25
C GLU A 311 17.17 27.44 33.00
N LEU A 312 16.40 28.36 32.40
CA LEU A 312 16.88 29.69 32.08
C LEU A 312 17.34 30.45 33.33
N GLU A 313 18.60 30.88 33.32
CA GLU A 313 19.20 31.70 34.38
C GLU A 313 19.38 33.17 33.93
N PRO A 314 19.45 34.13 34.87
CA PRO A 314 19.59 35.54 34.50
C PRO A 314 20.82 35.88 33.64
N GLY A 315 21.85 35.02 33.67
CA GLY A 315 23.08 35.20 32.88
C GLY A 315 22.96 34.81 31.41
N ASP A 316 21.97 33.97 31.08
CA ASP A 316 21.82 33.41 29.74
C ASP A 316 21.35 34.49 28.74
N TYR A 317 20.71 35.54 29.23
CA TYR A 317 20.24 36.64 28.36
C TYR A 317 21.40 37.30 27.60
N GLU A 318 22.55 37.55 28.27
CA GLU A 318 23.71 38.18 27.62
C GLU A 318 24.23 37.30 26.48
N GLU A 319 24.24 35.98 26.65
CA GLU A 319 24.71 35.01 25.68
C GLU A 319 23.76 34.89 24.47
N LEU A 320 22.45 34.92 24.73
CA LEU A 320 21.41 34.87 23.68
C LEU A 320 21.36 36.18 22.87
N ASP A 321 21.51 37.33 23.53
CA ASP A 321 21.51 38.66 22.87
C ASP A 321 22.76 38.87 22.02
N GLU A 322 23.94 38.43 22.49
CA GLU A 322 25.21 38.52 21.73
C GLU A 322 25.13 37.70 20.41
N GLU A 323 24.48 36.57 20.42
CA GLU A 323 24.30 35.70 19.24
C GLU A 323 23.02 36.00 18.44
N GLY A 324 22.21 36.97 18.89
CA GLY A 324 21.02 37.43 18.16
C GLY A 324 19.86 36.43 18.13
N VAL A 325 19.72 35.61 19.15
CA VAL A 325 18.60 34.68 19.30
C VAL A 325 17.36 35.44 19.73
N GLU A 326 16.35 35.46 18.89
CA GLU A 326 15.09 36.19 19.15
C GLU A 326 14.05 35.32 19.86
N GLN A 327 14.10 34.01 19.68
CA GLN A 327 13.06 33.09 20.18
C GLN A 327 13.68 31.81 20.76
N VAL A 328 13.09 31.33 21.85
CA VAL A 328 13.43 30.04 22.47
C VAL A 328 12.17 29.19 22.64
N PHE A 329 12.36 27.89 22.72
CA PHE A 329 11.29 26.91 22.92
C PHE A 329 11.31 26.41 24.36
N LEU A 330 10.25 26.68 25.09
CA LEU A 330 10.10 26.32 26.50
C LEU A 330 9.17 25.12 26.67
N VAL A 331 9.47 24.26 27.61
CA VAL A 331 8.53 23.19 28.01
C VAL A 331 7.25 23.83 28.49
N ARG A 332 6.10 23.35 27.97
CA ARG A 332 4.79 23.85 28.42
C ARG A 332 4.60 23.53 29.88
N GLU A 333 4.23 24.54 30.65
CA GLU A 333 3.80 24.34 32.04
C GLU A 333 2.43 23.66 32.01
N LYS A 334 2.28 22.56 32.77
CA LYS A 334 0.94 21.98 32.96
C LYS A 334 0.10 23.00 33.69
N SER A 335 -0.89 23.57 33.01
CA SER A 335 -1.84 24.46 33.66
C SER A 335 -2.63 23.66 34.70
N ASP A 336 -2.63 24.13 35.98
CA ASP A 336 -3.44 23.58 37.05
C ASP A 336 -4.97 23.75 36.81
N GLU A 337 -5.36 24.56 35.83
CA GLU A 337 -6.73 24.64 35.36
C GLU A 337 -6.95 23.47 34.38
N GLU A 338 -7.80 22.52 34.79
CA GLU A 338 -8.28 21.40 33.95
C GLU A 338 -8.90 21.91 32.64
N GLY A 339 -8.07 22.41 31.74
CA GLY A 339 -8.41 22.64 30.35
C GLY A 339 -8.49 21.28 29.67
N GLU A 340 -9.69 20.84 29.32
CA GLU A 340 -9.99 19.54 28.70
C GLU A 340 -9.21 19.30 27.38
N ASP A 341 -8.39 20.25 26.91
CA ASP A 341 -7.79 20.22 25.56
C ASP A 341 -6.27 20.06 25.51
N GLU A 342 -5.54 20.13 26.61
CA GLU A 342 -4.08 20.06 26.59
C GLU A 342 -3.58 18.61 26.56
N LEU A 343 -2.78 18.29 25.53
CA LEU A 343 -2.16 16.96 25.33
C LEU A 343 -0.78 16.93 25.98
N ASP A 344 -0.47 15.87 26.74
CA ASP A 344 0.89 15.59 27.18
C ASP A 344 1.75 15.16 25.99
N VAL A 345 2.68 15.98 25.58
CA VAL A 345 3.59 15.78 24.44
C VAL A 345 5.01 15.41 24.87
N SER A 346 5.23 15.13 26.16
CA SER A 346 6.54 14.83 26.75
C SER A 346 7.32 13.75 26.00
N THR A 347 6.65 12.74 25.49
CA THR A 347 7.28 11.67 24.67
C THR A 347 7.93 12.22 23.39
N LEU A 348 7.28 13.17 22.71
CA LEU A 348 7.86 13.78 21.50
C LEU A 348 9.01 14.73 21.83
N VAL A 349 8.90 15.49 22.91
CA VAL A 349 9.99 16.35 23.41
C VAL A 349 11.20 15.47 23.78
N THR A 350 10.99 14.37 24.51
CA THR A 350 12.06 13.42 24.84
C THR A 350 12.66 12.78 23.59
N THR A 351 11.84 12.53 22.56
CA THR A 351 12.32 11.98 21.29
C THR A 351 13.17 12.99 20.54
N LEU A 352 12.74 14.25 20.48
CA LEU A 352 13.46 15.36 19.85
C LEU A 352 14.83 15.58 20.49
N ARG A 353 14.91 15.54 21.83
CA ARG A 353 16.17 15.65 22.59
C ARG A 353 17.15 14.51 22.32
N LYS A 354 16.68 13.34 21.90
CA LYS A 354 17.50 12.15 21.59
C LYS A 354 17.78 11.99 20.11
N ASP A 355 17.25 12.85 19.29
CA ASP A 355 17.49 12.84 17.86
C ASP A 355 18.95 13.27 17.58
N PRO A 356 19.75 12.46 16.90
CA PRO A 356 21.11 12.84 16.54
C PRO A 356 21.16 13.84 15.38
N SER A 357 20.06 14.00 14.64
CA SER A 357 19.98 14.88 13.47
C SER A 357 19.34 16.22 13.83
N HIS A 358 19.80 17.29 13.21
CA HIS A 358 19.28 18.64 13.42
C HIS A 358 18.68 19.26 12.15
N ASN A 359 18.98 18.70 11.00
CA ASN A 359 18.46 19.14 9.70
C ASN A 359 18.06 17.96 8.81
N GLU A 360 17.46 18.26 7.64
CA GLU A 360 17.04 17.26 6.66
C GLU A 360 18.22 16.42 6.15
N GLU A 361 19.36 17.03 5.89
CA GLU A 361 20.52 16.35 5.31
C GLU A 361 21.09 15.30 6.26
N GLU A 362 21.34 15.68 7.51
CA GLU A 362 21.81 14.76 8.54
C GLU A 362 20.82 13.61 8.76
N ALA A 363 19.54 13.94 8.83
CA ALA A 363 18.49 12.92 8.98
C ALA A 363 18.48 11.92 7.83
N LEU A 364 18.67 12.37 6.58
CA LEU A 364 18.74 11.51 5.41
C LEU A 364 20.00 10.62 5.42
N PHE A 365 21.13 11.16 5.85
CA PHE A 365 22.38 10.38 5.98
C PHE A 365 22.27 9.35 7.09
N GLU A 366 21.77 9.71 8.27
CA GLU A 366 21.52 8.78 9.38
C GLU A 366 20.56 7.65 8.97
N MET A 367 19.44 8.00 8.32
CA MET A 367 18.52 7.01 7.82
C MET A 367 19.15 6.09 6.79
N TYR A 368 19.97 6.62 5.88
CA TYR A 368 20.67 5.82 4.90
C TYR A 368 21.61 4.83 5.58
N GLU A 369 22.42 5.30 6.54
CA GLU A 369 23.35 4.46 7.28
C GLU A 369 22.62 3.35 8.04
N VAL A 370 21.56 3.68 8.76
CA VAL A 370 20.73 2.69 9.45
C VAL A 370 20.15 1.67 8.47
N MET A 371 19.69 2.11 7.28
CA MET A 371 19.05 1.23 6.29
C MET A 371 20.03 0.36 5.52
N ARG A 372 21.22 0.88 5.16
CA ARG A 372 22.21 0.20 4.32
C ARG A 372 23.40 -0.34 5.09
N GLY A 373 23.72 0.24 6.24
CA GLY A 373 24.89 -0.10 7.04
C GLY A 373 26.19 0.48 6.48
N SER A 374 26.11 1.53 5.66
CA SER A 374 27.24 2.28 5.09
C SER A 374 26.81 3.72 4.88
N GLU A 375 27.75 4.63 4.91
CA GLU A 375 27.52 6.04 4.61
C GLU A 375 26.96 6.26 3.19
N ALA A 376 26.16 7.30 3.02
CA ALA A 376 25.63 7.65 1.71
C ALA A 376 26.69 8.36 0.87
N PRO A 377 26.76 8.07 -0.44
CA PRO A 377 27.72 8.76 -1.31
C PRO A 377 27.32 10.21 -1.61
N ASP A 378 26.03 10.52 -1.58
CA ASP A 378 25.45 11.83 -1.85
C ASP A 378 24.01 11.94 -1.29
N LEU A 379 23.55 13.18 -1.16
CA LEU A 379 22.23 13.51 -0.62
C LEU A 379 21.08 12.96 -1.50
N GLU A 380 21.26 12.99 -2.83
CA GLU A 380 20.23 12.53 -3.78
C GLU A 380 20.03 11.02 -3.64
N THR A 381 21.11 10.26 -3.46
CA THR A 381 21.04 8.81 -3.18
C THR A 381 20.35 8.52 -1.85
N ALA A 382 20.63 9.32 -0.81
CA ALA A 382 20.00 9.17 0.50
C ALA A 382 18.49 9.44 0.41
N ARG A 383 18.08 10.57 -0.19
CA ARG A 383 16.67 10.93 -0.43
C ARG A 383 15.94 9.86 -1.27
N GLY A 384 16.61 9.34 -2.29
CA GLY A 384 16.06 8.31 -3.16
C GLY A 384 15.76 6.97 -2.48
N ILE A 385 16.18 6.73 -1.24
CA ILE A 385 15.75 5.56 -0.45
C ILE A 385 14.35 5.78 0.08
N LEU A 386 14.07 6.94 0.70
CA LEU A 386 12.76 7.27 1.23
C LEU A 386 11.71 7.32 0.11
N ASP A 387 12.03 8.00 -0.99
CA ASP A 387 11.14 8.05 -2.15
C ASP A 387 10.76 6.67 -2.66
N ARG A 388 11.73 5.78 -2.75
CA ARG A 388 11.47 4.41 -3.20
C ARG A 388 10.67 3.58 -2.21
N MET A 389 10.74 3.90 -0.91
CA MET A 389 10.05 3.12 0.13
C MET A 389 8.61 3.55 0.35
N PHE A 390 8.31 4.85 0.27
CA PHE A 390 7.03 5.39 0.68
C PHE A 390 6.25 6.11 -0.42
N PHE A 391 6.95 6.75 -1.38
CA PHE A 391 6.34 7.64 -2.37
C PHE A 391 6.34 7.09 -3.79
N ASN A 392 6.97 5.94 -4.03
CA ASN A 392 7.01 5.33 -5.36
C ASN A 392 5.82 4.39 -5.57
N GLU A 393 4.85 4.77 -6.39
CA GLU A 393 3.65 4.00 -6.75
C GLU A 393 3.93 2.56 -7.18
N LYS A 394 5.07 2.32 -7.85
CA LYS A 394 5.45 0.98 -8.30
C LYS A 394 5.90 0.06 -7.18
N ARG A 395 6.26 0.60 -6.02
CA ARG A 395 6.83 -0.14 -4.89
C ARG A 395 5.98 -0.11 -3.65
N TYR A 396 5.29 0.98 -3.43
CA TYR A 396 4.43 1.20 -2.27
C TYR A 396 3.01 1.44 -2.73
N ASP A 397 2.07 0.75 -2.15
CA ASP A 397 0.66 0.81 -2.51
C ASP A 397 -0.17 0.47 -1.26
N LEU A 398 -0.97 1.42 -0.82
CA LEU A 398 -1.92 1.23 0.29
C LEU A 398 -3.17 0.50 -0.19
N GLY A 399 -3.47 0.60 -1.48
CA GLY A 399 -4.75 0.20 -2.06
C GLY A 399 -5.91 1.09 -1.59
N ASP A 400 -7.05 1.01 -2.27
CA ASP A 400 -8.23 1.82 -1.96
C ASP A 400 -8.71 1.63 -0.51
N VAL A 401 -8.71 0.38 -0.05
CA VAL A 401 -9.12 0.03 1.33
C VAL A 401 -8.16 0.62 2.36
N GLY A 402 -6.86 0.58 2.10
CA GLY A 402 -5.85 1.11 3.01
C GLY A 402 -5.92 2.63 3.11
N ARG A 403 -6.06 3.32 1.97
CA ARG A 403 -6.21 4.79 1.93
C ARG A 403 -7.48 5.23 2.65
N HIS A 404 -8.63 4.61 2.34
CA HIS A 404 -9.89 4.92 3.01
C HIS A 404 -9.78 4.77 4.54
N ARG A 405 -9.15 3.66 5.01
CA ARG A 405 -9.01 3.40 6.46
C ARG A 405 -8.07 4.38 7.16
N ILE A 406 -7.01 4.82 6.48
CA ILE A 406 -6.09 5.83 7.02
C ILE A 406 -6.82 7.15 7.14
N ASN A 407 -7.50 7.60 6.09
CA ASN A 407 -8.27 8.84 6.10
C ASN A 407 -9.34 8.84 7.21
N ASP A 408 -10.12 7.76 7.29
CA ASP A 408 -11.19 7.61 8.30
C ASP A 408 -10.63 7.58 9.74
N ARG A 409 -9.52 6.87 9.97
CA ARG A 409 -8.94 6.72 11.32
C ARG A 409 -8.21 7.95 11.82
N LEU A 410 -7.60 8.72 10.92
CA LEU A 410 -6.80 9.90 11.22
C LEU A 410 -7.55 11.21 10.96
N ASP A 411 -8.78 11.14 10.48
CA ASP A 411 -9.60 12.30 10.08
C ASP A 411 -8.87 13.20 9.06
N LEU A 412 -8.31 12.55 8.01
CA LEU A 412 -7.59 13.20 6.93
C LEU A 412 -8.45 13.28 5.66
N ASP A 413 -8.29 14.37 4.90
CA ASP A 413 -8.97 14.59 3.61
C ASP A 413 -7.98 14.43 2.44
N VAL A 414 -7.21 13.32 2.43
CA VAL A 414 -6.30 12.99 1.34
C VAL A 414 -7.09 12.34 0.21
N ASP A 415 -6.75 12.68 -1.04
CA ASP A 415 -7.41 12.12 -2.23
C ASP A 415 -7.46 10.58 -2.17
N PRO A 416 -8.64 9.96 -2.30
CA PRO A 416 -8.77 8.51 -2.39
C PRO A 416 -7.94 7.86 -3.50
N GLY A 417 -7.61 8.60 -4.56
CA GLY A 417 -6.75 8.14 -5.65
C GLY A 417 -5.26 8.08 -5.28
N GLU A 418 -4.84 8.76 -4.19
CA GLU A 418 -3.45 8.73 -3.74
C GLU A 418 -3.17 7.43 -2.96
N GLN A 419 -2.53 6.48 -3.60
CA GLN A 419 -2.26 5.14 -3.02
C GLN A 419 -0.88 5.04 -2.37
N THR A 420 -0.07 6.08 -2.41
CA THR A 420 1.21 6.13 -1.71
C THR A 420 1.07 6.74 -0.31
N MET A 421 2.09 6.60 0.52
CA MET A 421 2.13 7.28 1.81
C MET A 421 2.30 8.78 1.59
N THR A 422 1.62 9.62 2.38
CA THR A 422 1.82 11.07 2.38
C THR A 422 2.53 11.53 3.65
N ARG A 423 3.07 12.74 3.62
CA ARG A 423 3.65 13.38 4.83
C ARG A 423 2.59 13.58 5.90
N GLU A 424 1.40 13.95 5.49
CA GLU A 424 0.23 14.17 6.35
C GLU A 424 -0.18 12.90 7.09
N ASP A 425 -0.10 11.74 6.42
CA ASP A 425 -0.36 10.45 7.06
C ASP A 425 0.57 10.20 8.25
N ILE A 426 1.87 10.44 8.07
CA ILE A 426 2.87 10.20 9.11
C ILE A 426 2.68 11.16 10.28
N VAL A 427 2.43 12.45 10.00
CA VAL A 427 2.11 13.45 11.02
C VAL A 427 0.83 13.06 11.76
N GLY A 428 -0.22 12.65 11.04
CA GLY A 428 -1.48 12.20 11.62
C GLY A 428 -1.30 10.98 12.53
N ILE A 429 -0.48 10.01 12.12
CA ILE A 429 -0.17 8.82 12.93
C ILE A 429 0.52 9.21 14.25
N VAL A 430 1.50 10.11 14.18
CA VAL A 430 2.23 10.57 15.38
C VAL A 430 1.29 11.32 16.33
N ARG A 431 0.44 12.21 15.81
CA ARG A 431 -0.60 12.89 16.61
C ARG A 431 -1.55 11.92 17.29
N GLU A 432 -1.97 10.88 16.57
CA GLU A 432 -2.90 9.90 17.11
C GLU A 432 -2.24 9.00 18.18
N ILE A 433 -0.93 8.71 18.09
CA ILE A 433 -0.20 8.05 19.17
C ILE A 433 -0.20 8.92 20.43
N VAL A 434 0.04 10.22 20.30
CA VAL A 434 -0.02 11.15 21.43
C VAL A 434 -1.42 11.20 22.03
N ARG A 435 -2.47 11.24 21.22
CA ARG A 435 -3.86 11.15 21.70
C ARG A 435 -4.14 9.85 22.43
N LEU A 436 -3.59 8.74 21.94
CA LEU A 436 -3.74 7.43 22.56
C LEU A 436 -3.04 7.37 23.92
N GLN A 437 -1.83 7.96 24.06
CA GLN A 437 -1.11 8.10 25.32
C GLN A 437 -1.90 8.91 26.35
N ASN A 438 -2.57 9.96 25.89
CA ASN A 438 -3.40 10.82 26.72
C ASN A 438 -4.81 10.26 27.01
N GLY A 439 -5.09 9.02 26.58
CA GLY A 439 -6.39 8.38 26.79
C GLY A 439 -7.55 8.98 25.99
N ARG A 440 -7.24 9.83 24.99
CA ARG A 440 -8.24 10.47 24.12
C ARG A 440 -8.56 9.66 22.88
N SER A 441 -7.91 8.53 22.73
CA SER A 441 -8.15 7.56 21.65
C SER A 441 -8.18 6.15 22.20
N THR A 442 -8.63 5.20 21.37
CA THR A 442 -8.72 3.79 21.74
C THR A 442 -7.80 2.94 20.88
N ALA A 443 -7.16 1.95 21.49
CA ALA A 443 -6.38 0.95 20.76
C ALA A 443 -7.30 0.04 19.94
N ASP A 444 -6.81 -0.38 18.78
CA ASP A 444 -7.53 -1.27 17.87
C ASP A 444 -7.32 -2.74 18.26
N ASP A 445 -8.38 -3.53 18.21
CA ASP A 445 -8.26 -4.98 18.30
C ASP A 445 -7.91 -5.55 16.91
N ILE A 446 -6.64 -5.93 16.76
CA ILE A 446 -6.10 -6.45 15.48
C ILE A 446 -6.75 -7.78 15.09
N ASP A 447 -7.22 -8.55 16.07
CA ASP A 447 -7.82 -9.88 15.83
C ASP A 447 -9.33 -9.81 15.55
N HIS A 448 -9.94 -8.66 15.75
CA HIS A 448 -11.34 -8.43 15.41
C HIS A 448 -11.56 -8.58 13.90
N LEU A 449 -12.67 -9.21 13.51
CA LEU A 449 -12.96 -9.49 12.09
C LEU A 449 -13.12 -8.23 11.24
N SER A 450 -13.51 -7.10 11.82
CA SER A 450 -13.56 -5.81 11.10
C SER A 450 -12.17 -5.33 10.63
N ASN A 451 -11.10 -5.76 11.31
CA ASN A 451 -9.71 -5.41 11.03
C ASN A 451 -9.00 -6.47 10.19
N ARG A 452 -9.72 -7.52 9.82
CA ARG A 452 -9.22 -8.60 8.97
C ARG A 452 -10.03 -8.66 7.68
N ARG A 453 -9.35 -8.91 6.57
CA ARG A 453 -9.92 -8.97 5.24
C ARG A 453 -9.71 -10.35 4.63
N VAL A 454 -10.69 -10.78 3.85
CA VAL A 454 -10.59 -12.02 3.07
C VAL A 454 -9.94 -11.68 1.72
N LYS A 455 -8.80 -12.30 1.43
CA LYS A 455 -8.14 -12.25 0.13
C LYS A 455 -8.62 -13.43 -0.71
N THR A 456 -9.40 -13.13 -1.73
CA THR A 456 -10.01 -14.11 -2.62
C THR A 456 -9.03 -14.62 -3.69
N VAL A 457 -9.44 -15.59 -4.48
CA VAL A 457 -8.60 -16.19 -5.53
C VAL A 457 -8.16 -15.16 -6.59
N GLY A 458 -9.04 -14.24 -6.99
CA GLY A 458 -8.70 -13.21 -7.97
C GLY A 458 -7.56 -12.32 -7.51
N GLU A 459 -7.59 -11.84 -6.26
CA GLU A 459 -6.51 -11.05 -5.68
C GLU A 459 -5.22 -11.83 -5.49
N GLN A 460 -5.33 -13.12 -5.12
CA GLN A 460 -4.16 -13.98 -5.03
C GLN A 460 -3.48 -14.14 -6.39
N LEU A 461 -4.28 -14.37 -7.44
CA LEU A 461 -3.80 -14.47 -8.82
C LEU A 461 -3.22 -13.13 -9.32
N ARG A 462 -3.88 -11.99 -9.05
CA ARG A 462 -3.34 -10.66 -9.36
C ARG A 462 -1.94 -10.50 -8.82
N SER A 463 -1.72 -10.86 -7.55
CA SER A 463 -0.39 -10.77 -6.92
C SER A 463 0.66 -11.66 -7.61
N GLN A 464 0.29 -12.86 -8.06
CA GLN A 464 1.20 -13.76 -8.76
C GLN A 464 1.48 -13.30 -10.20
N PHE A 465 0.47 -12.78 -10.90
CA PHE A 465 0.65 -12.20 -12.23
C PHE A 465 1.53 -10.96 -12.20
N SER A 466 1.33 -10.04 -11.25
CA SER A 466 2.20 -8.88 -11.06
C SER A 466 3.66 -9.31 -10.83
N LEU A 467 3.90 -10.31 -9.97
CA LEU A 467 5.25 -10.87 -9.78
C LEU A 467 5.83 -11.46 -11.08
N GLY A 468 5.01 -12.17 -11.86
CA GLY A 468 5.39 -12.76 -13.15
C GLY A 468 5.74 -11.69 -14.18
N LEU A 469 4.90 -10.67 -14.31
CA LEU A 469 5.10 -9.54 -15.22
C LEU A 469 6.30 -8.67 -14.81
N ALA A 470 6.52 -8.43 -13.52
CA ALA A 470 7.70 -7.71 -13.03
C ALA A 470 9.01 -8.40 -13.44
N ARG A 471 9.07 -9.73 -13.31
CA ARG A 471 10.23 -10.52 -13.76
C ARG A 471 10.39 -10.49 -15.28
N MET A 472 9.29 -10.58 -16.01
CA MET A 472 9.28 -10.50 -17.48
C MET A 472 9.71 -9.12 -17.95
N SER A 473 9.19 -8.04 -17.36
CA SER A 473 9.53 -6.65 -17.69
C SER A 473 11.02 -6.36 -17.50
N ARG A 474 11.61 -6.89 -16.43
CA ARG A 474 13.05 -6.79 -16.23
C ARG A 474 13.83 -7.48 -17.35
N THR A 475 13.44 -8.70 -17.72
CA THR A 475 14.09 -9.44 -18.80
C THR A 475 13.91 -8.75 -20.15
N ILE A 476 12.74 -8.15 -20.40
CA ILE A 476 12.47 -7.36 -21.62
C ILE A 476 13.41 -6.16 -21.68
N LYS A 477 13.50 -5.36 -20.60
CA LYS A 477 14.42 -4.21 -20.51
C LYS A 477 15.87 -4.61 -20.74
N GLU A 478 16.33 -5.72 -20.12
CA GLU A 478 17.67 -6.27 -20.34
C GLU A 478 17.90 -6.63 -21.82
N ARG A 479 16.93 -7.27 -22.46
CA ARG A 479 17.01 -7.63 -23.89
C ARG A 479 16.98 -6.42 -24.82
N MET A 480 16.15 -5.41 -24.53
CA MET A 480 16.11 -4.16 -25.29
C MET A 480 17.44 -3.42 -25.21
N ASN A 481 18.11 -3.44 -24.05
CA ASN A 481 19.40 -2.77 -23.85
C ASN A 481 20.58 -3.49 -24.53
N LEU A 482 20.54 -4.83 -24.62
CA LEU A 482 21.65 -5.65 -25.10
C LEU A 482 21.68 -5.87 -26.62
N ARG A 483 20.56 -5.69 -27.30
CA ARG A 483 20.48 -5.97 -28.75
C ARG A 483 20.63 -4.70 -29.58
N ASP A 484 21.47 -4.78 -30.61
CA ASP A 484 21.47 -3.79 -31.70
C ASP A 484 20.15 -3.88 -32.44
N ALA A 485 19.46 -2.82 -32.49
CA ALA A 485 18.05 -2.62 -32.52
C ALA A 485 17.31 -2.76 -33.83
N ASP A 486 17.94 -3.07 -34.93
CA ASP A 486 17.28 -2.94 -36.24
C ASP A 486 16.37 -4.11 -36.64
N LYS A 487 16.21 -5.14 -35.82
CA LYS A 487 15.49 -6.36 -36.25
C LYS A 487 14.76 -7.17 -35.15
N PHE A 488 14.39 -6.61 -34.02
CA PHE A 488 13.62 -7.41 -33.08
C PHE A 488 12.13 -7.09 -33.08
N THR A 489 11.33 -8.12 -32.83
CA THR A 489 9.86 -8.03 -32.74
C THR A 489 9.41 -8.20 -31.29
N PRO A 490 8.17 -7.79 -30.92
CA PRO A 490 7.62 -8.05 -29.60
C PRO A 490 7.75 -9.52 -29.15
N LYS A 491 7.62 -10.47 -30.07
CA LYS A 491 7.80 -11.91 -29.79
C LYS A 491 9.20 -12.28 -29.31
N ASP A 492 10.22 -11.60 -29.84
CA ASP A 492 11.62 -11.91 -29.48
C ASP A 492 11.99 -11.40 -28.09
N LEU A 493 11.27 -10.38 -27.61
CA LEU A 493 11.47 -9.76 -26.31
C LEU A 493 10.81 -10.55 -25.19
N VAL A 494 9.61 -11.07 -25.43
CA VAL A 494 8.79 -11.73 -24.44
C VAL A 494 9.22 -13.19 -24.21
N ASN A 495 9.22 -13.61 -22.94
CA ASN A 495 9.44 -14.99 -22.57
C ASN A 495 8.26 -15.53 -21.73
N ALA A 496 7.36 -16.24 -22.38
CA ALA A 496 6.18 -16.84 -21.76
C ALA A 496 6.49 -17.77 -20.56
N ARG A 497 7.70 -18.39 -20.53
CA ARG A 497 8.09 -19.30 -19.43
C ARG A 497 8.15 -18.60 -18.08
N THR A 498 8.43 -17.31 -18.07
CA THR A 498 8.55 -16.54 -16.83
C THR A 498 7.21 -16.47 -16.09
N ILE A 499 6.14 -16.13 -16.81
CA ILE A 499 4.78 -16.07 -16.24
C ILE A 499 4.29 -17.49 -15.92
N SER A 500 4.38 -18.40 -16.88
CA SER A 500 3.93 -19.79 -16.68
C SER A 500 4.61 -20.46 -15.49
N SER A 501 5.88 -20.18 -15.23
CA SER A 501 6.59 -20.72 -14.07
C SER A 501 6.01 -20.25 -12.75
N VAL A 502 5.70 -18.95 -12.63
CA VAL A 502 5.12 -18.39 -11.41
C VAL A 502 3.73 -18.98 -11.15
N ILE A 503 2.89 -19.04 -12.19
CA ILE A 503 1.54 -19.58 -12.09
C ILE A 503 1.56 -21.07 -11.75
N ASN A 504 2.37 -21.86 -12.41
CA ASN A 504 2.50 -23.29 -12.12
C ASN A 504 3.02 -23.52 -10.69
N THR A 505 3.91 -22.68 -10.20
CA THR A 505 4.38 -22.75 -8.81
C THR A 505 3.26 -22.44 -7.83
N PHE A 506 2.45 -21.43 -8.11
CA PHE A 506 1.29 -21.09 -7.28
C PHE A 506 0.30 -22.26 -7.20
N PHE A 507 -0.19 -22.76 -8.33
CA PHE A 507 -1.17 -23.83 -8.34
C PHE A 507 -0.59 -25.17 -7.84
N GLY A 508 0.70 -25.42 -8.04
CA GLY A 508 1.35 -26.67 -7.68
C GLY A 508 1.81 -26.77 -6.23
N THR A 509 2.38 -25.70 -5.67
CA THR A 509 3.14 -25.75 -4.41
C THR A 509 2.69 -24.74 -3.34
N ASN A 510 1.81 -23.79 -3.66
CA ASN A 510 1.33 -22.83 -2.66
C ASN A 510 0.50 -23.56 -1.60
N GLN A 511 0.64 -23.16 -0.34
CA GLN A 511 -0.12 -23.72 0.80
C GLN A 511 -1.63 -23.50 0.69
N LEU A 512 -2.07 -22.46 -0.02
CA LEU A 512 -3.48 -22.15 -0.25
C LEU A 512 -4.08 -22.93 -1.42
N SER A 513 -3.25 -23.53 -2.29
CA SER A 513 -3.66 -24.46 -3.33
C SER A 513 -3.66 -25.88 -2.77
N GLN A 514 -4.83 -26.39 -2.41
CA GLN A 514 -5.00 -27.68 -1.74
C GLN A 514 -5.70 -28.68 -2.65
N PHE A 515 -5.36 -29.96 -2.49
CA PHE A 515 -6.15 -31.02 -3.12
C PHE A 515 -7.56 -31.03 -2.53
N MET A 516 -8.54 -31.15 -3.41
CA MET A 516 -9.90 -31.34 -2.95
C MET A 516 -10.09 -32.76 -2.44
N ASP A 517 -10.53 -32.89 -1.20
CA ASP A 517 -10.89 -34.18 -0.64
C ASP A 517 -12.30 -34.59 -1.13
N GLN A 518 -12.36 -35.63 -1.93
CA GLN A 518 -13.59 -36.15 -2.54
C GLN A 518 -14.03 -37.49 -1.92
N THR A 519 -13.37 -37.95 -0.88
CA THR A 519 -13.67 -39.25 -0.24
C THR A 519 -15.06 -39.26 0.41
N ASN A 520 -15.53 -38.10 0.86
CA ASN A 520 -16.83 -37.94 1.53
C ASN A 520 -17.44 -36.59 1.14
N PRO A 521 -18.74 -36.53 0.78
CA PRO A 521 -19.43 -35.26 0.50
C PRO A 521 -19.30 -34.20 1.59
N MET A 522 -19.17 -34.60 2.87
CA MET A 522 -18.94 -33.66 3.97
C MET A 522 -17.53 -33.04 3.92
N ALA A 523 -16.52 -33.80 3.53
CA ALA A 523 -15.16 -33.28 3.35
C ALA A 523 -15.12 -32.31 2.16
N GLU A 524 -15.77 -32.64 1.07
CA GLU A 524 -15.95 -31.75 -0.09
C GLU A 524 -16.62 -30.42 0.32
N LEU A 525 -17.74 -30.50 1.06
CA LEU A 525 -18.43 -29.31 1.56
C LEU A 525 -17.53 -28.45 2.46
N THR A 526 -16.68 -29.07 3.28
CA THR A 526 -15.75 -28.35 4.15
C THR A 526 -14.74 -27.56 3.31
N HIS A 527 -14.19 -28.16 2.25
CA HIS A 527 -13.30 -27.46 1.33
C HIS A 527 -14.00 -26.30 0.61
N LYS A 528 -15.23 -26.50 0.12
CA LYS A 528 -16.03 -25.46 -0.53
C LYS A 528 -16.36 -24.28 0.41
N ARG A 529 -16.55 -24.53 1.71
CA ARG A 529 -16.77 -23.47 2.70
C ARG A 529 -15.51 -22.65 3.03
N ARG A 530 -14.33 -23.18 2.75
CA ARG A 530 -13.05 -22.49 2.94
C ARG A 530 -12.62 -21.66 1.71
N GLN A 531 -13.23 -21.89 0.57
CA GLN A 531 -13.06 -21.07 -0.62
C GLN A 531 -13.66 -19.69 -0.42
#